data_ce7e0d48c7d11df6f0c5e5c24319e843
#
_entry.id   ce7e0d48c7d11df6f0c5e5c24319e843
#
_cell.length_a   1.000
_cell.length_b   1.000
_cell.length_c   1.000
_cell.angle_alpha   90.00
_cell.angle_beta   90.00
_cell.angle_gamma   90.00
#
_symmetry.space_group_name_H-M   'P 1'
#
loop_
_entity.id
_entity.type
_entity.pdbx_description
1 polymer ?
#
loop_
_entity_poly.entity_id
_entity_poly.type
_entity_poly.pdbx_seq_one_letter_code
_entity_poly.pdbx_strand_id
1 'polypeptide(L)'
;MLSVSDNNAPETSRKLSDEELAYYAALDPHAMTSTKPWELEVRSPSLKRLAWICIVVVMAVHIFMGYFLDLEFTGASISFIDQLAFPLVGVVISVLAYLAFTRPRVRANEDGVEIRNIIGTRFYPWSVAYGLFFPQGARMARLELPEFEYVPMWAMQASDGPAVVQAVSTFRELEAKYMPQD
;
A
#
# COMPACT_ATOMS: atom_id res chain seq x y z
N MET A 1 5.69 48.08 42.06
CA MET A 1 6.78 47.98 41.06
C MET A 1 7.04 46.50 40.86
N LEU A 2 6.29 45.88 39.96
CA LEU A 2 6.39 44.44 39.65
C LEU A 2 7.22 44.33 38.38
N SER A 3 8.38 43.69 38.51
CA SER A 3 9.26 43.37 37.40
C SER A 3 8.66 42.22 36.61
N VAL A 4 8.25 42.50 35.38
CA VAL A 4 7.89 41.49 34.39
C VAL A 4 9.20 40.93 33.84
N SER A 5 9.48 39.67 34.17
CA SER A 5 10.58 38.92 33.57
C SER A 5 10.17 38.50 32.16
N ASP A 6 10.72 39.16 31.15
CA ASP A 6 10.66 38.75 29.75
C ASP A 6 11.47 37.45 29.57
N ASN A 7 10.79 36.33 29.55
CA ASN A 7 11.38 35.03 29.26
C ASN A 7 11.17 34.70 27.77
N ASN A 8 11.60 35.61 26.88
CA ASN A 8 11.75 35.35 25.46
C ASN A 8 13.20 34.85 25.18
N ALA A 9 13.50 33.63 25.62
CA ALA A 9 14.60 32.95 25.03
C ALA A 9 14.20 32.52 23.60
N PRO A 10 14.99 32.86 22.54
CA PRO A 10 14.72 32.32 21.21
C PRO A 10 14.77 30.79 21.28
N GLU A 11 13.69 30.13 20.89
CA GLU A 11 13.73 28.71 20.59
C GLU A 11 14.87 28.50 19.61
N THR A 12 15.98 27.99 20.13
CA THR A 12 17.11 27.53 19.32
C THR A 12 16.52 26.50 18.38
N SER A 13 16.42 26.84 17.11
CA SER A 13 15.96 25.94 16.05
C SER A 13 16.86 24.70 16.13
N ARG A 14 16.37 23.66 16.79
CA ARG A 14 17.03 22.36 16.88
C ARG A 14 17.24 21.89 15.46
N LYS A 15 18.49 21.79 15.02
CA LYS A 15 18.79 21.15 13.75
C LYS A 15 18.39 19.69 13.88
N LEU A 16 17.51 19.25 13.00
CA LEU A 16 17.14 17.85 12.89
C LEU A 16 18.39 17.04 12.56
N SER A 17 18.50 15.85 13.14
CA SER A 17 19.54 14.88 12.77
C SER A 17 19.29 14.41 11.33
N ASP A 18 20.33 13.86 10.69
CA ASP A 18 20.21 13.30 9.35
C ASP A 18 19.17 12.16 9.30
N GLU A 19 19.03 11.41 10.38
CA GLU A 19 18.00 10.37 10.56
C GLU A 19 16.58 10.96 10.63
N GLU A 20 16.39 12.00 11.42
CA GLU A 20 15.10 12.69 11.49
C GLU A 20 14.72 13.30 10.14
N LEU A 21 15.68 13.88 9.41
CA LEU A 21 15.46 14.40 8.06
C LEU A 21 15.07 13.28 7.09
N ALA A 22 15.75 12.13 7.14
CA ALA A 22 15.44 10.97 6.32
C ALA A 22 14.04 10.41 6.65
N TYR A 23 13.68 10.36 7.94
CA TYR A 23 12.35 9.94 8.40
C TYR A 23 11.25 10.86 7.85
N TYR A 24 11.38 12.17 8.02
CA TYR A 24 10.39 13.11 7.48
C TYR A 24 10.32 13.08 5.96
N ALA A 25 11.44 12.92 5.28
CA ALA A 25 11.46 12.73 3.83
C ALA A 25 10.75 11.43 3.40
N ALA A 26 10.89 10.35 4.17
CA ALA A 26 10.19 9.09 3.90
C ALA A 26 8.67 9.18 4.08
N LEU A 27 8.20 10.08 4.95
CA LEU A 27 6.77 10.34 5.16
C LEU A 27 6.17 11.27 4.08
N ASP A 28 6.99 12.03 3.36
CA ASP A 28 6.53 12.90 2.29
C ASP A 28 6.03 12.07 1.09
N PRO A 29 4.76 12.22 0.66
CA PRO A 29 4.24 11.53 -0.50
C PRO A 29 4.93 11.95 -1.82
N HIS A 30 5.65 13.06 -1.83
CA HIS A 30 6.45 13.56 -2.95
C HIS A 30 7.94 13.21 -2.84
N ALA A 31 8.35 12.51 -1.78
CA ALA A 31 9.73 12.09 -1.61
C ALA A 31 10.18 11.25 -2.81
N MET A 32 11.39 11.52 -3.26
CA MET A 32 11.98 10.87 -4.42
C MET A 32 12.17 9.37 -4.13
N THR A 33 11.81 8.54 -5.09
CA THR A 33 12.17 7.13 -5.08
C THR A 33 13.63 6.96 -5.52
N SER A 34 14.22 5.79 -5.28
CA SER A 34 15.56 5.49 -5.78
C SER A 34 15.58 5.44 -7.32
N THR A 35 16.68 5.92 -7.90
CA THR A 35 16.97 5.82 -9.34
C THR A 35 17.79 4.59 -9.69
N LYS A 36 18.28 3.85 -8.69
CA LYS A 36 19.10 2.65 -8.86
C LYS A 36 18.27 1.42 -9.19
N PRO A 37 18.87 0.38 -9.79
CA PRO A 37 18.15 -0.83 -10.13
C PRO A 37 17.61 -1.52 -8.86
N TRP A 38 16.41 -2.09 -8.98
CA TRP A 38 15.77 -2.82 -7.89
C TRP A 38 16.35 -4.24 -7.83
N GLU A 39 16.80 -4.66 -6.65
CA GLU A 39 17.29 -6.02 -6.39
C GLU A 39 16.15 -6.97 -6.01
N LEU A 40 15.08 -6.43 -5.42
CA LEU A 40 13.87 -7.18 -5.08
C LEU A 40 12.65 -6.46 -5.64
N GLU A 41 11.74 -7.20 -6.26
CA GLU A 41 10.39 -6.75 -6.56
C GLU A 41 9.38 -7.83 -6.19
N VAL A 42 8.45 -7.49 -5.29
CA VAL A 42 7.41 -8.40 -4.80
C VAL A 42 6.04 -7.89 -5.20
N ARG A 43 5.22 -8.79 -5.73
CA ARG A 43 3.79 -8.60 -5.99
C ARG A 43 3.03 -9.83 -5.49
N SER A 44 1.84 -9.64 -4.95
CA SER A 44 1.05 -10.74 -4.39
C SER A 44 0.23 -11.45 -5.46
N PRO A 45 0.48 -12.74 -5.74
CA PRO A 45 -0.40 -13.57 -6.57
C PRO A 45 -1.80 -13.74 -5.98
N SER A 46 -1.92 -13.80 -4.65
CA SER A 46 -3.22 -13.96 -3.99
C SER A 46 -4.11 -12.72 -4.17
N LEU A 47 -3.56 -11.52 -4.11
CA LEU A 47 -4.31 -10.29 -4.42
C LEU A 47 -4.79 -10.28 -5.87
N LYS A 48 -3.96 -10.74 -6.81
CA LYS A 48 -4.36 -10.86 -8.22
C LYS A 48 -5.50 -11.86 -8.40
N ARG A 49 -5.46 -13.01 -7.71
CA ARG A 49 -6.57 -13.98 -7.71
C ARG A 49 -7.83 -13.38 -7.11
N LEU A 50 -7.70 -12.66 -5.99
CA LEU A 50 -8.82 -11.96 -5.35
C LEU A 50 -9.44 -10.93 -6.28
N ALA A 51 -8.63 -10.16 -7.04
CA ALA A 51 -9.13 -9.23 -8.05
C ALA A 51 -10.05 -9.93 -9.07
N TRP A 52 -9.62 -11.07 -9.61
CA TRP A 52 -10.44 -11.83 -10.56
C TRP A 52 -11.73 -12.38 -9.94
N ILE A 53 -11.67 -12.88 -8.70
CA ILE A 53 -12.88 -13.32 -7.97
C ILE A 53 -13.85 -12.15 -7.81
N CYS A 54 -13.36 -11.00 -7.37
CA CYS A 54 -14.19 -9.79 -7.23
C CYS A 54 -14.82 -9.38 -8.56
N ILE A 55 -14.08 -9.40 -9.67
CA ILE A 55 -14.60 -9.07 -11.00
C ILE A 55 -15.74 -10.01 -11.38
N VAL A 56 -15.54 -11.31 -11.22
CA VAL A 56 -16.57 -12.31 -11.56
C VAL A 56 -17.83 -12.10 -10.72
N VAL A 57 -17.70 -11.89 -9.43
CA VAL A 57 -18.84 -11.67 -8.52
C VAL A 57 -19.57 -10.35 -8.87
N VAL A 58 -18.82 -9.25 -9.02
CA VAL A 58 -19.40 -7.95 -9.36
C VAL A 58 -20.14 -8.02 -10.69
N MET A 59 -19.53 -8.60 -11.73
CA MET A 59 -20.15 -8.73 -13.04
C MET A 59 -21.39 -9.63 -13.00
N ALA A 60 -21.32 -10.75 -12.30
CA ALA A 60 -22.47 -11.66 -12.16
C ALA A 60 -23.67 -10.94 -11.51
N VAL A 61 -23.43 -10.19 -10.41
CA VAL A 61 -24.49 -9.43 -9.72
C VAL A 61 -25.09 -8.37 -10.63
N HIS A 62 -24.26 -7.59 -11.33
CA HIS A 62 -24.75 -6.49 -12.16
C HIS A 62 -25.46 -6.99 -13.43
N ILE A 63 -24.99 -8.07 -14.04
CA ILE A 63 -25.69 -8.71 -15.18
C ILE A 63 -27.02 -9.29 -14.71
N PHE A 64 -27.03 -9.96 -13.55
CA PHE A 64 -28.25 -10.50 -12.97
C PHE A 64 -29.28 -9.39 -12.70
N MET A 65 -28.85 -8.29 -12.07
CA MET A 65 -29.71 -7.14 -11.83
C MET A 65 -30.25 -6.53 -13.13
N GLY A 66 -29.40 -6.35 -14.15
CA GLY A 66 -29.83 -5.84 -15.46
C GLY A 66 -30.89 -6.73 -16.12
N TYR A 67 -30.73 -8.06 -16.00
CA TYR A 67 -31.71 -9.01 -16.56
C TYR A 67 -33.05 -9.02 -15.78
N PHE A 68 -32.99 -9.01 -14.44
CA PHE A 68 -34.21 -9.06 -13.60
C PHE A 68 -35.03 -7.77 -13.59
N LEU A 69 -34.44 -6.63 -13.98
CA LEU A 69 -35.19 -5.38 -14.15
C LEU A 69 -36.24 -5.44 -15.29
N ASP A 70 -36.06 -6.33 -16.26
CA ASP A 70 -36.98 -6.56 -17.39
C ASP A 70 -38.22 -7.40 -16.96
N LEU A 71 -38.19 -8.02 -15.79
CA LEU A 71 -39.34 -8.74 -15.29
C LEU A 71 -40.34 -7.72 -14.73
N GLU A 72 -41.46 -7.57 -15.37
CA GLU A 72 -42.64 -6.68 -15.22
C GLU A 72 -43.07 -6.25 -13.80
N PHE A 73 -42.17 -6.28 -12.84
CA PHE A 73 -42.43 -6.07 -11.39
C PHE A 73 -42.73 -4.60 -11.04
N THR A 74 -42.32 -3.64 -11.86
CA THR A 74 -42.39 -2.22 -11.50
C THR A 74 -43.42 -1.42 -12.30
N GLY A 75 -44.04 -1.98 -13.37
CA GLY A 75 -45.00 -1.29 -14.20
C GLY A 75 -44.46 -0.10 -15.01
N ALA A 76 -43.14 0.15 -14.94
CA ALA A 76 -42.44 1.16 -15.69
C ALA A 76 -41.87 0.53 -17.00
N SER A 77 -42.01 1.22 -18.14
CA SER A 77 -41.33 0.78 -19.36
C SER A 77 -39.84 0.98 -19.25
N ILE A 78 -39.09 -0.11 -19.04
CA ILE A 78 -37.64 -0.09 -18.97
C ILE A 78 -37.05 -0.11 -20.35
N SER A 79 -36.22 0.86 -20.66
CA SER A 79 -35.48 0.96 -21.91
C SER A 79 -34.30 -0.02 -21.95
N PHE A 80 -33.91 -0.47 -23.14
CA PHE A 80 -32.67 -1.23 -23.32
C PHE A 80 -31.43 -0.51 -22.73
N ILE A 81 -31.44 0.82 -22.74
CA ILE A 81 -30.37 1.64 -22.15
C ILE A 81 -30.32 1.44 -20.63
N ASP A 82 -31.48 1.36 -19.97
CA ASP A 82 -31.56 1.16 -18.53
C ASP A 82 -31.01 -0.24 -18.12
N GLN A 83 -31.34 -1.27 -18.90
CA GLN A 83 -30.79 -2.62 -18.70
C GLN A 83 -29.29 -2.67 -18.85
N LEU A 84 -28.74 -1.90 -19.82
CA LEU A 84 -27.29 -1.85 -20.07
C LEU A 84 -26.53 -1.04 -19.01
N ALA A 85 -27.20 -0.12 -18.32
CA ALA A 85 -26.58 0.73 -17.30
C ALA A 85 -25.96 -0.10 -16.15
N PHE A 86 -26.66 -1.16 -15.69
CA PHE A 86 -26.14 -2.01 -14.61
C PHE A 86 -24.84 -2.75 -14.98
N PRO A 87 -24.75 -3.49 -16.09
CA PRO A 87 -23.49 -4.09 -16.52
C PRO A 87 -22.36 -3.07 -16.72
N LEU A 88 -22.66 -1.86 -17.24
CA LEU A 88 -21.64 -0.81 -17.40
C LEU A 88 -21.09 -0.34 -16.06
N VAL A 89 -21.95 -0.12 -15.05
CA VAL A 89 -21.49 0.19 -13.68
C VAL A 89 -20.66 -0.96 -13.13
N GLY A 90 -21.06 -2.21 -13.34
CA GLY A 90 -20.30 -3.39 -12.98
C GLY A 90 -18.90 -3.41 -13.59
N VAL A 91 -18.77 -3.01 -14.87
CA VAL A 91 -17.46 -2.89 -15.54
C VAL A 91 -16.60 -1.83 -14.88
N VAL A 92 -17.14 -0.65 -14.58
CA VAL A 92 -16.38 0.43 -13.90
C VAL A 92 -15.87 -0.03 -12.54
N ILE A 93 -16.74 -0.64 -11.72
CA ILE A 93 -16.36 -1.18 -10.41
C ILE A 93 -15.29 -2.27 -10.56
N SER A 94 -15.43 -3.15 -11.54
CA SER A 94 -14.48 -4.23 -11.83
C SER A 94 -13.10 -3.69 -12.22
N VAL A 95 -13.03 -2.65 -13.04
CA VAL A 95 -11.77 -1.99 -13.40
C VAL A 95 -11.11 -1.36 -12.16
N LEU A 96 -11.87 -0.64 -11.34
CA LEU A 96 -11.37 -0.05 -10.11
C LEU A 96 -10.85 -1.12 -9.13
N ALA A 97 -11.59 -2.21 -8.96
CA ALA A 97 -11.16 -3.34 -8.13
C ALA A 97 -9.87 -3.98 -8.66
N TYR A 98 -9.79 -4.22 -9.97
CA TYR A 98 -8.58 -4.76 -10.59
C TYR A 98 -7.37 -3.87 -10.34
N LEU A 99 -7.49 -2.57 -10.58
CA LEU A 99 -6.42 -1.61 -10.33
C LEU A 99 -6.02 -1.57 -8.85
N ALA A 100 -6.99 -1.58 -7.94
CA ALA A 100 -6.73 -1.55 -6.50
C ALA A 100 -5.94 -2.79 -6.02
N PHE A 101 -6.34 -3.99 -6.42
CA PHE A 101 -5.70 -5.23 -5.97
C PHE A 101 -4.40 -5.58 -6.70
N THR A 102 -4.19 -5.08 -7.91
CA THR A 102 -2.94 -5.33 -8.68
C THR A 102 -1.88 -4.24 -8.50
N ARG A 103 -2.25 -3.10 -7.92
CA ARG A 103 -1.35 -1.98 -7.66
C ARG A 103 -0.29 -2.26 -6.58
N PRO A 104 -0.57 -2.98 -5.46
CA PRO A 104 0.39 -3.19 -4.39
C PRO A 104 1.68 -3.85 -4.89
N ARG A 105 2.82 -3.27 -4.45
CA ARG A 105 4.16 -3.69 -4.82
C ARG A 105 5.15 -3.27 -3.75
N VAL A 106 6.12 -4.12 -3.45
CA VAL A 106 7.27 -3.80 -2.62
C VAL A 106 8.51 -3.97 -3.47
N ARG A 107 9.41 -2.99 -3.44
CA ARG A 107 10.72 -3.04 -4.07
C ARG A 107 11.78 -2.66 -3.07
N ALA A 108 12.95 -3.25 -3.19
CA ALA A 108 14.11 -2.90 -2.37
C ALA A 108 15.38 -2.87 -3.21
N ASN A 109 16.29 -1.98 -2.85
CA ASN A 109 17.63 -1.87 -3.40
C ASN A 109 18.59 -1.34 -2.34
N GLU A 110 19.82 -0.96 -2.73
CA GLU A 110 20.84 -0.45 -1.82
C GLU A 110 20.46 0.86 -1.09
N ASP A 111 19.56 1.68 -1.65
CA ASP A 111 19.16 2.95 -1.05
C ASP A 111 18.03 2.79 -0.01
N GLY A 112 17.19 1.76 -0.16
CA GLY A 112 16.04 1.56 0.71
C GLY A 112 14.91 0.73 0.13
N VAL A 113 13.72 0.93 0.67
CA VAL A 113 12.50 0.16 0.37
C VAL A 113 11.42 1.08 -0.18
N GLU A 114 10.91 0.79 -1.37
CA GLU A 114 9.71 1.42 -1.92
C GLU A 114 8.49 0.53 -1.65
N ILE A 115 7.52 1.07 -0.92
CA ILE A 115 6.25 0.40 -0.63
C ILE A 115 5.14 1.13 -1.36
N ARG A 116 4.54 0.44 -2.33
CA ARG A 116 3.34 0.90 -3.04
C ARG A 116 2.15 0.09 -2.58
N ASN A 117 1.25 0.71 -1.88
CA ASN A 117 -0.02 0.13 -1.44
C ASN A 117 -1.16 0.51 -2.40
N ILE A 118 -2.42 0.23 -2.03
CA ILE A 118 -3.60 0.61 -2.82
C ILE A 118 -3.62 2.12 -3.01
N ILE A 119 -3.37 2.87 -1.94
CA ILE A 119 -3.28 4.33 -1.95
C ILE A 119 -1.85 4.74 -1.59
N GLY A 120 -1.21 5.48 -2.48
CA GLY A 120 0.12 6.02 -2.26
C GLY A 120 1.28 5.07 -2.58
N THR A 121 2.42 5.67 -2.76
CA THR A 121 3.74 5.04 -2.90
C THR A 121 4.68 5.84 -2.01
N ARG A 122 5.48 5.19 -1.19
CA ARG A 122 6.46 5.83 -0.31
C ARG A 122 7.78 5.08 -0.37
N PHE A 123 8.85 5.83 -0.27
CA PHE A 123 10.20 5.31 -0.19
C PHE A 123 10.75 5.50 1.23
N TYR A 124 11.37 4.46 1.76
CA TYR A 124 11.94 4.43 3.11
C TYR A 124 13.43 4.07 2.98
N PRO A 125 14.35 5.02 3.24
CA PRO A 125 15.78 4.72 3.32
C PRO A 125 16.06 3.68 4.40
N TRP A 126 17.12 2.87 4.23
CA TRP A 126 17.50 1.88 5.23
C TRP A 126 17.84 2.49 6.59
N SER A 127 18.30 3.74 6.63
CA SER A 127 18.60 4.48 7.87
C SER A 127 17.39 4.75 8.78
N VAL A 128 16.16 4.70 8.23
CA VAL A 128 14.92 4.88 9.02
C VAL A 128 14.12 3.59 9.16
N ALA A 129 14.47 2.54 8.45
CA ALA A 129 13.80 1.24 8.55
C ALA A 129 14.38 0.43 9.72
N TYR A 130 13.52 -0.09 10.62
CA TYR A 130 13.93 -1.01 11.68
C TYR A 130 13.88 -2.47 11.23
N GLY A 131 13.30 -2.73 10.06
CA GLY A 131 13.28 -4.03 9.43
C GLY A 131 11.90 -4.56 9.11
N LEU A 132 11.88 -5.68 8.39
CA LEU A 132 10.66 -6.39 8.07
C LEU A 132 10.21 -7.23 9.25
N PHE A 133 8.98 -7.02 9.69
CA PHE A 133 8.33 -7.85 10.67
C PHE A 133 7.10 -8.54 10.10
N PHE A 134 7.01 -9.85 10.33
CA PHE A 134 5.85 -10.65 9.97
C PHE A 134 5.24 -11.25 11.24
N PRO A 135 4.24 -10.59 11.87
CA PRO A 135 3.66 -11.08 13.11
C PRO A 135 3.02 -12.47 12.91
N GLN A 136 3.12 -13.32 13.94
CA GLN A 136 2.47 -14.61 13.90
C GLN A 136 0.95 -14.45 13.79
N GLY A 137 0.34 -15.11 12.80
CA GLY A 137 -1.09 -15.00 12.51
C GLY A 137 -1.49 -13.73 11.72
N ALA A 138 -0.55 -12.85 11.39
CA ALA A 138 -0.85 -11.69 10.55
C ALA A 138 -1.12 -12.09 9.10
N ARG A 139 -1.95 -11.30 8.43
CA ARG A 139 -2.27 -11.51 7.00
C ARG A 139 -1.18 -11.01 6.07
N MET A 140 -0.36 -10.06 6.50
CA MET A 140 0.67 -9.44 5.68
C MET A 140 1.87 -9.01 6.52
N ALA A 141 3.03 -8.88 5.88
CA ALA A 141 4.21 -8.29 6.48
C ALA A 141 4.04 -6.78 6.70
N ARG A 142 4.89 -6.22 7.56
CA ARG A 142 4.99 -4.78 7.79
C ARG A 142 6.46 -4.37 7.86
N LEU A 143 6.77 -3.14 7.45
CA LEU A 143 8.04 -2.49 7.71
C LEU A 143 7.91 -1.73 9.02
N GLU A 144 8.80 -2.00 9.97
CA GLU A 144 8.86 -1.27 11.24
C GLU A 144 9.69 0.00 11.10
N LEU A 145 9.22 1.07 11.71
CA LEU A 145 9.79 2.42 11.67
C LEU A 145 10.03 2.91 13.11
N PRO A 146 10.75 4.04 13.30
CA PRO A 146 10.89 4.69 14.59
C PRO A 146 9.53 4.97 15.25
N GLU A 147 9.55 5.25 16.57
CA GLU A 147 8.38 5.63 17.38
C GLU A 147 7.24 4.60 17.38
N PHE A 148 7.56 3.30 17.19
CA PHE A 148 6.57 2.20 17.11
C PHE A 148 5.60 2.31 15.93
N GLU A 149 5.92 3.12 14.92
CA GLU A 149 5.17 3.17 13.68
C GLU A 149 5.48 1.96 12.79
N TYR A 150 4.57 1.65 11.90
CA TYR A 150 4.78 0.61 10.88
C TYR A 150 4.02 0.90 9.60
N VAL A 151 4.52 0.37 8.51
CA VAL A 151 3.88 0.44 7.19
C VAL A 151 3.48 -0.95 6.74
N PRO A 152 2.19 -1.21 6.49
CA PRO A 152 1.75 -2.51 5.97
C PRO A 152 2.25 -2.72 4.53
N MET A 153 2.81 -3.90 4.27
CA MET A 153 3.31 -4.31 2.96
C MET A 153 2.26 -5.19 2.27
N TRP A 154 1.27 -4.57 1.61
CA TRP A 154 0.15 -5.28 0.98
C TRP A 154 0.58 -6.30 -0.09
N ALA A 155 1.77 -6.13 -0.68
CA ALA A 155 2.31 -7.08 -1.65
C ALA A 155 2.91 -8.34 -1.03
N MET A 156 3.07 -8.40 0.31
CA MET A 156 3.61 -9.56 1.04
C MET A 156 2.52 -10.21 1.90
N GLN A 157 1.68 -11.02 1.27
CA GLN A 157 0.53 -11.67 1.91
C GLN A 157 0.88 -13.07 2.41
N ALA A 158 0.43 -13.43 3.62
CA ALA A 158 0.56 -14.80 4.16
C ALA A 158 -0.07 -15.85 3.22
N SER A 159 -1.14 -15.48 2.53
CA SER A 159 -1.85 -16.33 1.55
C SER A 159 -1.04 -16.65 0.29
N ASP A 160 0.10 -15.97 0.08
CA ASP A 160 1.00 -16.28 -1.04
C ASP A 160 1.90 -17.49 -0.77
N GLY A 161 1.88 -18.03 0.47
CA GLY A 161 2.55 -19.28 0.84
C GLY A 161 4.06 -19.24 0.59
N PRO A 162 4.64 -20.21 -0.17
CA PRO A 162 6.08 -20.28 -0.42
C PRO A 162 6.64 -19.01 -1.07
N ALA A 163 5.86 -18.31 -1.90
CA ALA A 163 6.32 -17.10 -2.59
C ALA A 163 6.62 -15.97 -1.61
N VAL A 164 5.79 -15.77 -0.58
CA VAL A 164 6.06 -14.76 0.45
C VAL A 164 7.23 -15.16 1.34
N VAL A 165 7.40 -16.45 1.63
CA VAL A 165 8.55 -16.92 2.42
C VAL A 165 9.86 -16.60 1.72
N GLN A 166 9.95 -16.88 0.42
CA GLN A 166 11.11 -16.54 -0.39
C GLN A 166 11.33 -15.02 -0.45
N ALA A 167 10.27 -14.23 -0.66
CA ALA A 167 10.35 -12.78 -0.67
C ALA A 167 10.88 -12.21 0.66
N VAL A 168 10.40 -12.74 1.80
CA VAL A 168 10.89 -12.36 3.14
C VAL A 168 12.36 -12.74 3.33
N SER A 169 12.78 -13.94 2.86
CA SER A 169 14.20 -14.35 2.95
C SER A 169 15.09 -13.38 2.18
N THR A 170 14.77 -13.12 0.91
CA THR A 170 15.53 -12.17 0.08
C THR A 170 15.51 -10.76 0.65
N PHE A 171 14.38 -10.32 1.20
CA PHE A 171 14.29 -9.00 1.84
C PHE A 171 15.24 -8.91 3.04
N ARG A 172 15.29 -9.94 3.91
CA ARG A 172 16.21 -9.99 5.06
C ARG A 172 17.68 -10.05 4.67
N GLU A 173 18.01 -10.65 3.52
CA GLU A 173 19.36 -10.61 2.99
C GLU A 173 19.77 -9.17 2.61
N LEU A 174 18.83 -8.40 2.04
CA LEU A 174 19.05 -6.98 1.73
C LEU A 174 19.13 -6.13 3.00
N GLU A 175 18.30 -6.39 4.01
CA GLU A 175 18.42 -5.77 5.34
C GLU A 175 19.82 -5.98 5.92
N ALA A 176 20.28 -7.22 5.97
CA ALA A 176 21.60 -7.55 6.51
C ALA A 176 22.74 -6.92 5.72
N LYS A 177 22.54 -6.65 4.43
CA LYS A 177 23.55 -6.07 3.52
C LYS A 177 23.61 -4.54 3.61
N TYR A 178 22.47 -3.87 3.79
CA TYR A 178 22.37 -2.43 3.56
C TYR A 178 21.91 -1.63 4.79
N MET A 179 21.28 -2.27 5.78
CA MET A 179 20.93 -1.57 6.99
C MET A 179 22.19 -1.24 7.82
N PRO A 180 22.28 -0.02 8.41
CA PRO A 180 23.32 0.29 9.37
C PRO A 180 23.31 -0.74 10.50
N GLN A 181 24.47 -1.30 10.82
CA GLN A 181 24.61 -2.15 11.99
C GLN A 181 25.01 -1.22 13.14
N ASP A 182 24.17 -1.13 14.17
CA ASP A 182 24.50 -0.43 15.42
C ASP A 182 25.60 -1.14 16.20
#